data_c8883ac1c8b5803a25cc7381dc06eecb
#
_entry.id   c8883ac1c8b5803a25cc7381dc06eecb
#
_cell.length_a   1.000
_cell.length_b   1.000
_cell.length_c   1.000
_cell.angle_alpha   90.00
_cell.angle_beta   90.00
_cell.angle_gamma   90.00
#
_symmetry.space_group_name_H-M   'P 1'
#
loop_
_entity.id
_entity.type
_entity.pdbx_description
1 polymer ?
#
loop_
_entity_poly.entity_id
_entity_poly.type
_entity_poly.pdbx_seq_one_letter_code
_entity_poly.pdbx_strand_id
1 'polypeptide(L)'
;NLFEHLPIPTSMLKNIHKILLPKGVVFMLVPNINGLVNTILRDKAVAFAGYTHLNFFNIKTLTSLLKKNGFSVLHYETIFTEIETIKNYLNFKDPYLGSAPTNPNFFSSKYIHENYLGSKLIMVAKKS
;
A
#
# COMPACT_ATOMS: atom_id res chain seq x y z
N ASN A 1 5.61 6.96 -5.05
CA ASN A 1 4.29 7.51 -4.79
C ASN A 1 3.88 8.43 -5.94
N LEU A 2 3.32 7.84 -6.99
CA LEU A 2 2.81 8.55 -8.16
C LEU A 2 1.49 7.93 -8.65
N PHE A 3 1.41 6.61 -8.71
CA PHE A 3 0.30 5.88 -9.32
C PHE A 3 -1.04 6.12 -8.60
N GLU A 4 -1.00 6.30 -7.30
CA GLU A 4 -2.17 6.65 -6.49
C GLU A 4 -2.81 7.99 -6.87
N HIS A 5 -2.05 8.90 -7.48
CA HIS A 5 -2.50 10.23 -7.87
C HIS A 5 -2.94 10.33 -9.34
N LEU A 6 -2.68 9.31 -10.15
CA LEU A 6 -2.96 9.36 -11.58
C LEU A 6 -4.45 9.14 -11.88
N PRO A 7 -5.10 10.00 -12.68
CA PRO A 7 -6.47 9.75 -13.13
C PRO A 7 -6.60 8.45 -13.94
N ILE A 8 -5.60 8.13 -14.75
CA ILE A 8 -5.59 6.94 -15.64
C ILE A 8 -4.24 6.23 -15.53
N PRO A 9 -4.00 5.40 -14.48
CA PRO A 9 -2.72 4.72 -14.28
C PRO A 9 -2.35 3.75 -15.42
N THR A 10 -3.32 3.20 -16.13
CA THR A 10 -3.08 2.36 -17.31
C THR A 10 -2.37 3.08 -18.45
N SER A 11 -2.66 4.36 -18.67
CA SER A 11 -1.96 5.16 -19.69
C SER A 11 -0.48 5.31 -19.36
N MET A 12 -0.15 5.56 -18.11
CA MET A 12 1.24 5.62 -17.66
C MET A 12 1.95 4.28 -17.85
N LEU A 13 1.32 3.16 -17.48
CA LEU A 13 1.91 1.83 -17.67
C LEU A 13 2.17 1.52 -19.14
N LYS A 14 1.25 1.89 -20.02
CA LYS A 14 1.46 1.73 -21.48
C LYS A 14 2.67 2.55 -21.97
N ASN A 15 2.84 3.76 -21.48
CA ASN A 15 3.99 4.60 -21.83
C ASN A 15 5.29 4.03 -21.27
N ILE A 16 5.32 3.60 -20.02
CA ILE A 16 6.46 2.90 -19.41
C ILE A 16 6.81 1.66 -20.23
N HIS A 17 5.82 0.87 -20.61
CA HIS A 17 6.04 -0.33 -21.42
C HIS A 17 6.69 -0.01 -22.77
N LYS A 18 6.32 1.10 -23.43
CA LYS A 18 6.91 1.51 -24.72
C LYS A 18 8.38 1.91 -24.57
N ILE A 19 8.74 2.66 -23.52
CA ILE A 19 10.10 3.18 -23.35
C ILE A 19 11.08 2.18 -22.74
N LEU A 20 10.59 1.19 -22.01
CA LEU A 20 11.45 0.14 -21.44
C LEU A 20 12.00 -0.76 -22.52
N LEU A 21 13.29 -1.07 -22.42
CA LEU A 21 13.92 -2.11 -23.21
C LEU A 21 13.28 -3.50 -22.94
N PRO A 22 13.45 -4.48 -23.84
CA PRO A 22 13.05 -5.85 -23.56
C PRO A 22 13.65 -6.34 -22.24
N LYS A 23 12.83 -6.98 -21.41
CA LYS A 23 13.18 -7.40 -20.02
C LYS A 23 13.45 -6.24 -19.03
N GLY A 24 13.23 -4.99 -19.44
CA GLY A 24 13.34 -3.84 -18.55
C GLY A 24 12.43 -3.98 -17.32
N VAL A 25 12.86 -3.41 -16.20
CA VAL A 25 12.20 -3.55 -14.90
C VAL A 25 11.62 -2.20 -14.46
N VAL A 26 10.45 -2.23 -13.86
CA VAL A 26 9.82 -1.10 -13.16
C VAL A 26 9.76 -1.39 -11.67
N PHE A 27 10.16 -0.41 -10.89
CA PHE A 27 10.00 -0.40 -9.43
C PHE A 27 8.86 0.56 -9.07
N MET A 28 7.95 0.10 -8.24
CA MET A 28 6.79 0.88 -7.81
C MET A 28 6.69 0.89 -6.29
N LEU A 29 6.37 2.06 -5.75
CA LEU A 29 6.03 2.25 -4.35
C LEU A 29 4.70 2.99 -4.29
N VAL A 30 3.69 2.39 -3.65
CA VAL A 30 2.34 2.95 -3.50
C VAL A 30 1.81 2.70 -2.09
N PRO A 31 0.82 3.46 -1.61
CA PRO A 31 0.09 3.11 -0.39
C PRO A 31 -0.55 1.72 -0.51
N ASN A 32 -0.48 0.94 0.57
CA ASN A 32 -1.14 -0.36 0.68
C ASN A 32 -2.46 -0.21 1.44
N ILE A 33 -3.59 -0.30 0.76
CA ILE A 33 -4.90 -0.17 1.42
C ILE A 33 -5.16 -1.26 2.46
N ASN A 34 -4.49 -2.41 2.34
CA ASN A 34 -4.58 -3.51 3.30
C ASN A 34 -3.58 -3.36 4.46
N GLY A 35 -2.85 -2.25 4.53
CA GLY A 35 -1.97 -1.96 5.66
C GLY A 35 -2.74 -1.98 6.99
N LEU A 36 -2.13 -2.54 8.05
CA LEU A 36 -2.78 -2.66 9.35
C LEU A 36 -3.24 -1.29 9.89
N VAL A 37 -2.41 -0.27 9.75
CA VAL A 37 -2.75 1.10 10.14
C VAL A 37 -4.01 1.60 9.42
N ASN A 38 -4.14 1.31 8.13
CA ASN A 38 -5.29 1.74 7.34
C ASN A 38 -6.58 1.02 7.76
N THR A 39 -6.46 -0.25 8.12
CA THR A 39 -7.58 -1.05 8.64
C THR A 39 -8.07 -0.54 9.99
N ILE A 40 -7.15 -0.13 10.86
CA ILE A 40 -7.45 0.34 12.21
C ILE A 40 -7.95 1.80 12.20
N LEU A 41 -7.26 2.70 11.51
CA LEU A 41 -7.58 4.13 11.50
C LEU A 41 -8.74 4.48 10.54
N ARG A 42 -9.02 3.64 9.54
CA ARG A 42 -10.09 3.83 8.55
C ARG A 42 -10.03 5.21 7.89
N ASP A 43 -11.10 5.99 7.98
CA ASP A 43 -11.22 7.35 7.42
C ASP A 43 -10.18 8.35 7.94
N LYS A 44 -9.55 8.06 9.08
CA LYS A 44 -8.46 8.86 9.65
C LYS A 44 -7.08 8.47 9.11
N ALA A 45 -6.98 7.39 8.35
CA ALA A 45 -5.71 6.98 7.75
C ALA A 45 -5.34 7.88 6.55
N VAL A 46 -4.08 8.33 6.52
CA VAL A 46 -3.56 9.20 5.45
C VAL A 46 -3.72 8.57 4.06
N ALA A 47 -3.70 7.23 3.97
CA ALA A 47 -3.91 6.54 2.71
C ALA A 47 -5.26 6.88 2.04
N PHE A 48 -6.27 7.23 2.82
CA PHE A 48 -7.62 7.56 2.33
C PHE A 48 -7.88 9.06 2.16
N ALA A 49 -6.84 9.88 2.05
CA ALA A 49 -6.96 11.30 1.72
C ALA A 49 -7.52 11.49 0.30
N GLY A 50 -8.84 11.44 0.18
CA GLY A 50 -9.57 11.32 -1.09
C GLY A 50 -9.42 12.49 -2.07
N TYR A 51 -8.85 13.62 -1.63
CA TYR A 51 -8.53 14.75 -2.51
C TYR A 51 -7.14 14.62 -3.18
N THR A 52 -6.30 13.69 -2.73
CA THR A 52 -4.95 13.46 -3.27
C THR A 52 -4.79 12.06 -3.86
N HIS A 53 -5.38 11.05 -3.25
CA HIS A 53 -5.30 9.66 -3.70
C HIS A 53 -6.54 9.27 -4.50
N LEU A 54 -6.38 9.13 -5.81
CA LEU A 54 -7.46 8.75 -6.74
C LEU A 54 -7.58 7.24 -6.91
N ASN A 55 -6.49 6.51 -6.65
CA ASN A 55 -6.45 5.05 -6.77
C ASN A 55 -5.94 4.42 -5.48
N PHE A 56 -6.55 3.31 -5.13
CA PHE A 56 -6.22 2.55 -3.94
C PHE A 56 -5.74 1.16 -4.35
N PHE A 57 -4.50 0.82 -3.96
CA PHE A 57 -3.85 -0.42 -4.37
C PHE A 57 -3.63 -1.37 -3.20
N ASN A 58 -3.72 -2.66 -3.49
CA ASN A 58 -3.17 -3.75 -2.71
C ASN A 58 -2.38 -4.68 -3.64
N ILE A 59 -1.74 -5.72 -3.10
CA ILE A 59 -0.94 -6.67 -3.88
C ILE A 59 -1.73 -7.23 -5.06
N LYS A 60 -2.98 -7.66 -4.81
CA LYS A 60 -3.84 -8.29 -5.83
C LYS A 60 -4.21 -7.32 -6.95
N THR A 61 -4.68 -6.13 -6.61
CA THR A 61 -5.15 -5.14 -7.59
C THR A 61 -3.99 -4.59 -8.42
N LEU A 62 -2.85 -4.29 -7.79
CA LEU A 62 -1.67 -3.80 -8.51
C LEU A 62 -1.04 -4.89 -9.40
N THR A 63 -0.98 -6.14 -8.92
CA THR A 63 -0.55 -7.29 -9.74
C THR A 63 -1.44 -7.45 -10.97
N SER A 64 -2.75 -7.37 -10.80
CA SER A 64 -3.71 -7.48 -11.92
C SER A 64 -3.52 -6.35 -12.94
N LEU A 65 -3.35 -5.11 -12.45
CA LEU A 65 -3.12 -3.95 -13.30
C LEU A 65 -1.83 -4.10 -14.13
N LEU A 66 -0.74 -4.51 -13.49
CA LEU A 66 0.54 -4.75 -14.16
C LEU A 66 0.44 -5.84 -15.23
N LYS A 67 -0.13 -7.00 -14.88
CA LYS A 67 -0.30 -8.12 -15.83
C LYS A 67 -1.12 -7.71 -17.05
N LYS A 68 -2.23 -6.99 -16.88
CA LYS A 68 -3.07 -6.49 -17.97
C LYS A 68 -2.34 -5.50 -18.90
N ASN A 69 -1.26 -4.89 -18.43
CA ASN A 69 -0.47 -3.92 -19.20
C ASN A 69 0.91 -4.46 -19.66
N GLY A 70 1.07 -5.79 -19.70
CA GLY A 70 2.25 -6.42 -20.29
C GLY A 70 3.45 -6.53 -19.34
N PHE A 71 3.22 -6.60 -18.02
CA PHE A 71 4.27 -6.78 -17.03
C PHE A 71 4.10 -8.08 -16.25
N SER A 72 5.21 -8.73 -15.94
CA SER A 72 5.28 -9.88 -15.02
C SER A 72 5.85 -9.44 -13.68
N VAL A 73 5.13 -9.66 -12.60
CA VAL A 73 5.60 -9.32 -11.24
C VAL A 73 6.72 -10.28 -10.85
N LEU A 74 7.85 -9.71 -10.44
CA LEU A 74 9.03 -10.43 -9.96
C LEU A 74 9.09 -10.50 -8.44
N HIS A 75 8.70 -9.42 -7.78
CA HIS A 75 8.78 -9.31 -6.32
C HIS A 75 7.74 -8.32 -5.81
N TYR A 76 7.25 -8.55 -4.60
CA TYR A 76 6.48 -7.59 -3.83
C TYR A 76 6.76 -7.78 -2.33
N GLU A 77 6.69 -6.68 -1.61
CA GLU A 77 6.77 -6.65 -0.16
C GLU A 77 6.02 -5.43 0.38
N THR A 78 5.75 -5.42 1.66
CA THR A 78 5.20 -4.23 2.32
C THR A 78 6.17 -3.72 3.37
N ILE A 79 6.21 -2.40 3.50
CA ILE A 79 7.11 -1.69 4.40
C ILE A 79 6.34 -0.70 5.26
N PHE A 80 7.01 -0.17 6.29
CA PHE A 80 6.48 0.76 7.29
C PHE A 80 5.32 0.14 8.09
N THR A 81 5.63 -0.23 9.30
CA THR A 81 4.67 -0.90 10.20
C THR A 81 3.65 0.05 10.81
N GLU A 82 4.00 1.33 10.97
CA GLU A 82 3.18 2.38 11.59
C GLU A 82 2.67 2.01 12.99
N ILE A 83 3.41 1.16 13.72
CA ILE A 83 3.01 0.67 15.04
C ILE A 83 2.77 1.81 16.02
N GLU A 84 3.62 2.83 16.02
CA GLU A 84 3.45 3.97 16.93
C GLU A 84 2.20 4.80 16.59
N THR A 85 1.90 4.97 15.31
CA THR A 85 0.65 5.61 14.86
C THR A 85 -0.57 4.81 15.35
N ILE A 86 -0.52 3.49 15.23
CA ILE A 86 -1.60 2.60 15.71
C ILE A 86 -1.75 2.70 17.22
N LYS A 87 -0.64 2.64 17.98
CA LYS A 87 -0.65 2.77 19.44
C LYS A 87 -1.24 4.10 19.88
N ASN A 88 -0.81 5.20 19.25
CA ASN A 88 -1.32 6.53 19.56
C ASN A 88 -2.83 6.61 19.33
N TYR A 89 -3.30 6.06 18.22
CA TYR A 89 -4.73 6.01 17.90
C TYR A 89 -5.53 5.17 18.92
N LEU A 90 -5.05 3.98 19.27
CA LEU A 90 -5.73 3.09 20.21
C LEU A 90 -5.71 3.60 21.65
N ASN A 91 -4.74 4.41 22.03
CA ASN A 91 -4.64 5.04 23.34
C ASN A 91 -5.44 6.35 23.45
N PHE A 92 -5.96 6.84 22.35
CA PHE A 92 -6.83 8.01 22.36
C PHE A 92 -8.18 7.67 22.99
N LYS A 93 -8.54 8.40 24.05
CA LYS A 93 -9.83 8.24 24.75
C LYS A 93 -10.95 8.92 23.96
N ASP A 94 -11.36 8.30 22.90
CA ASP A 94 -12.52 8.73 22.13
C ASP A 94 -13.75 7.96 22.63
N PRO A 95 -14.86 8.63 22.95
CA PRO A 95 -16.08 7.98 23.40
C PRO A 95 -16.66 6.98 22.37
N TYR A 96 -16.27 7.08 21.11
CA TYR A 96 -16.69 6.13 20.05
C TYR A 96 -15.89 4.84 20.00
N LEU A 97 -14.70 4.82 20.63
CA LEU A 97 -13.79 3.67 20.56
C LEU A 97 -13.84 2.77 21.80
N GLY A 98 -14.56 3.21 22.83
CA GLY A 98 -14.58 2.50 24.11
C GLY A 98 -13.21 2.54 24.79
N SER A 99 -12.92 1.54 25.63
CA SER A 99 -11.63 1.41 26.32
C SER A 99 -10.58 0.83 25.36
N ALA A 100 -9.70 1.67 24.87
CA ALA A 100 -8.56 1.19 24.10
C ALA A 100 -7.59 0.40 25.00
N PRO A 101 -6.98 -0.67 24.52
CA PRO A 101 -5.97 -1.39 25.28
C PRO A 101 -4.78 -0.47 25.56
N THR A 102 -4.34 -0.40 26.80
CA THR A 102 -3.23 0.43 27.24
C THR A 102 -1.87 -0.02 26.68
N ASN A 103 -1.80 -1.26 26.23
CA ASN A 103 -0.59 -1.84 25.64
C ASN A 103 -0.96 -2.84 24.53
N PRO A 104 -1.17 -2.38 23.28
CA PRO A 104 -1.51 -3.26 22.17
C PRO A 104 -0.28 -4.05 21.69
N ASN A 105 0.17 -5.03 22.47
CA ASN A 105 1.30 -5.89 22.12
C ASN A 105 0.90 -7.13 21.30
N PHE A 106 -0.30 -7.17 20.76
CA PHE A 106 -0.82 -8.32 20.03
C PHE A 106 -0.28 -8.43 18.58
N PHE A 107 0.51 -7.47 18.13
CA PHE A 107 1.22 -7.55 16.85
C PHE A 107 2.61 -6.92 16.93
N SER A 108 3.55 -7.48 16.19
CA SER A 108 4.94 -7.02 16.10
C SER A 108 5.27 -6.54 14.68
N SER A 109 6.38 -5.82 14.54
CA SER A 109 6.91 -5.47 13.20
C SER A 109 7.10 -6.70 12.33
N LYS A 110 7.59 -7.80 12.90
CA LYS A 110 7.75 -9.08 12.20
C LYS A 110 6.42 -9.59 11.66
N TYR A 111 5.38 -9.63 12.51
CA TYR A 111 4.04 -10.06 12.10
C TYR A 111 3.49 -9.21 10.95
N ILE A 112 3.64 -7.88 11.04
CA ILE A 112 3.18 -6.95 10.01
C ILE A 112 3.87 -7.21 8.67
N HIS A 113 5.20 -7.39 8.67
CA HIS A 113 5.95 -7.69 7.45
C HIS A 113 5.61 -9.05 6.86
N GLU A 114 5.60 -10.11 7.65
CA GLU A 114 5.33 -11.48 7.20
C GLU A 114 3.92 -11.66 6.64
N ASN A 115 2.95 -10.82 7.07
CA ASN A 115 1.57 -10.88 6.60
C ASN A 115 1.23 -9.77 5.58
N TYR A 116 2.23 -9.07 5.03
CA TYR A 116 2.02 -8.00 4.05
C TYR A 116 1.09 -6.87 4.52
N LEU A 117 1.16 -6.53 5.79
CA LEU A 117 0.32 -5.53 6.44
C LEU A 117 1.00 -4.16 6.62
N GLY A 118 2.16 -3.95 6.02
CA GLY A 118 2.82 -2.65 6.01
C GLY A 118 2.01 -1.59 5.26
N SER A 119 2.18 -0.33 5.62
CA SER A 119 1.40 0.80 5.07
C SER A 119 1.75 1.16 3.62
N LYS A 120 2.91 0.75 3.13
CA LYS A 120 3.36 0.93 1.75
C LYS A 120 3.64 -0.42 1.10
N LEU A 121 3.31 -0.52 -0.17
CA LEU A 121 3.54 -1.67 -1.03
C LEU A 121 4.66 -1.34 -2.02
N ILE A 122 5.72 -2.14 -1.98
CA ILE A 122 6.74 -2.21 -3.02
C ILE A 122 6.36 -3.31 -4.00
N MET A 123 6.47 -3.03 -5.29
CA MET A 123 6.31 -4.02 -6.34
C MET A 123 7.34 -3.83 -7.43
N VAL A 124 8.00 -4.91 -7.79
CA VAL A 124 8.98 -4.97 -8.88
C VAL A 124 8.40 -5.82 -9.99
N ALA A 125 8.32 -5.28 -11.19
CA ALA A 125 7.77 -5.97 -12.33
C ALA A 125 8.66 -5.81 -13.57
N LYS A 126 8.70 -6.86 -14.39
CA LYS A 126 9.48 -6.92 -15.63
C LYS A 126 8.55 -6.78 -16.82
N LYS A 127 8.98 -6.06 -17.84
CA LYS A 127 8.33 -6.05 -19.16
C LYS A 127 8.30 -7.48 -19.73
N SER A 128 7.11 -7.95 -19.98
CA SER A 128 6.89 -9.28 -20.57
C SER A 128 7.21 -9.31 -22.05
#